data_73bc50756a63e014875fd145a4c631f6
#
_entry.id   73bc50756a63e014875fd145a4c631f6
#
_cell.length_a   1.000
_cell.length_b   1.000
_cell.length_c   1.000
_cell.angle_alpha   90.00
_cell.angle_beta   90.00
_cell.angle_gamma   90.00
#
_symmetry.space_group_name_H-M   'P 1'
#
loop_
_entity.id
_entity.type
_entity.pdbx_description
1 polymer ?
#
loop_
_entity_poly.entity_id
_entity_poly.type
_entity_poly.pdbx_seq_one_letter_code
_entity_poly.pdbx_strand_id
1 'polypeptide(L)'
;GNIHSTLPAKFSTYTELLEDAGYAIGHTGKGWGPGRLEPGGRQVNPAGKAFNQKNRKPAFKQIRSTDYAANFQEFLNQLPSDQPFCFWLGTSEPHRGFQPGVGKLTGKDPAKVVVPPIFPDNNIVRNDILDYLVEVEYFDSVVGDAIALLETRGELDNTLIVVTSDHGM
;
A
#
# COMPACT_ATOMS: atom_id res chain seq x y z
N GLY A 1 -18.02 -3.31 2.49
CA GLY A 1 -17.57 -4.46 3.20
C GLY A 1 -17.71 -4.30 4.71
N ASN A 2 -17.71 -5.38 5.44
CA ASN A 2 -17.78 -5.35 6.89
C ASN A 2 -16.35 -5.35 7.45
N ILE A 3 -15.95 -4.28 8.15
CA ILE A 3 -14.73 -4.28 8.96
C ILE A 3 -14.89 -5.36 10.04
N HIS A 4 -13.83 -6.10 10.34
CA HIS A 4 -13.84 -7.26 11.25
C HIS A 4 -14.56 -8.50 10.68
N SER A 5 -14.68 -8.61 9.37
CA SER A 5 -15.14 -9.83 8.71
C SER A 5 -14.17 -10.99 8.95
N THR A 6 -14.68 -12.19 8.75
CA THR A 6 -13.90 -13.42 8.79
C THR A 6 -13.68 -13.92 7.38
N LEU A 7 -12.46 -14.33 7.05
CA LEU A 7 -12.15 -15.03 5.80
C LEU A 7 -12.02 -16.53 6.09
N PRO A 8 -13.06 -17.35 5.77
CA PRO A 8 -13.01 -18.78 6.04
C PRO A 8 -11.88 -19.48 5.28
N ALA A 9 -11.15 -20.37 5.95
CA ALA A 9 -10.02 -21.11 5.37
C ALA A 9 -10.42 -22.03 4.20
N LYS A 10 -11.70 -22.36 4.06
CA LYS A 10 -12.21 -23.14 2.92
C LYS A 10 -12.13 -22.40 1.57
N PHE A 11 -11.91 -21.09 1.58
CA PHE A 11 -11.69 -20.30 0.37
C PHE A 11 -10.21 -19.96 0.25
N SER A 12 -9.51 -20.60 -0.65
CA SER A 12 -8.12 -20.25 -0.92
C SER A 12 -8.02 -18.85 -1.49
N THR A 13 -7.03 -18.09 -1.02
CA THR A 13 -6.65 -16.81 -1.61
C THR A 13 -5.65 -17.05 -2.75
N TYR A 14 -5.51 -16.08 -3.66
CA TYR A 14 -4.52 -16.21 -4.74
C TYR A 14 -3.08 -16.32 -4.20
N THR A 15 -2.80 -15.68 -3.06
CA THR A 15 -1.48 -15.77 -2.41
C THR A 15 -1.18 -17.16 -1.87
N GLU A 16 -2.17 -17.85 -1.30
CA GLU A 16 -2.02 -19.24 -0.89
C GLU A 16 -1.81 -20.18 -2.10
N LEU A 17 -2.52 -19.96 -3.20
CA LEU A 17 -2.30 -20.72 -4.44
C LEU A 17 -0.90 -20.50 -5.02
N LEU A 18 -0.36 -19.28 -4.91
CA LEU A 18 1.00 -18.98 -5.34
C LEU A 18 2.03 -19.61 -4.39
N GLU A 19 1.79 -19.61 -3.08
CA GLU A 19 2.66 -20.29 -2.09
C GLU A 19 2.72 -21.79 -2.36
N ASP A 20 1.58 -22.43 -2.64
CA ASP A 20 1.50 -23.84 -3.05
C ASP A 20 2.27 -24.12 -4.36
N ALA A 21 2.36 -23.11 -5.25
CA ALA A 21 3.13 -23.18 -6.48
C ALA A 21 4.63 -22.82 -6.31
N GLY A 22 5.10 -22.63 -5.06
CA GLY A 22 6.50 -22.38 -4.74
C GLY A 22 6.91 -20.91 -4.69
N TYR A 23 5.96 -19.97 -4.74
CA TYR A 23 6.26 -18.56 -4.58
C TYR A 23 6.52 -18.20 -3.12
N ALA A 24 7.49 -17.35 -2.86
CA ALA A 24 7.63 -16.68 -1.57
C ALA A 24 6.58 -15.59 -1.42
N ILE A 25 5.86 -15.57 -0.31
CA ILE A 25 4.79 -14.60 -0.05
C ILE A 25 5.18 -13.67 1.09
N GLY A 26 5.00 -12.36 0.90
CA GLY A 26 5.26 -11.37 1.95
C GLY A 26 4.49 -10.08 1.74
N HIS A 27 4.45 -9.25 2.78
CA HIS A 27 3.81 -7.94 2.69
C HIS A 27 4.51 -6.89 3.55
N THR A 28 4.26 -5.62 3.24
CA THR A 28 4.56 -4.48 4.10
C THR A 28 3.34 -3.59 4.26
N GLY A 29 3.21 -2.92 5.41
CA GLY A 29 2.06 -2.10 5.73
C GLY A 29 0.80 -2.92 5.98
N LYS A 30 -0.28 -2.62 5.26
CA LYS A 30 -1.54 -3.37 5.36
C LYS A 30 -1.42 -4.70 4.61
N GLY A 31 -1.51 -5.80 5.35
CA GLY A 31 -1.76 -7.13 4.77
C GLY A 31 -3.27 -7.37 4.62
N TRP A 32 -3.71 -8.65 4.74
CA TRP A 32 -5.15 -8.89 4.83
C TRP A 32 -5.69 -8.33 6.14
N GLY A 33 -6.68 -7.49 6.06
CA GLY A 33 -7.34 -6.86 7.21
C GLY A 33 -8.10 -5.59 6.79
N PRO A 34 -8.85 -4.99 7.74
CA PRO A 34 -9.12 -5.45 9.10
C PRO A 34 -10.07 -6.65 9.12
N GLY A 35 -9.71 -7.69 9.89
CA GLY A 35 -10.52 -8.91 10.00
C GLY A 35 -9.99 -9.85 11.07
N ARG A 36 -10.64 -10.99 11.23
CA ARG A 36 -10.26 -12.03 12.16
C ARG A 36 -9.91 -13.31 11.41
N LEU A 37 -8.72 -13.83 11.65
CA LEU A 37 -8.22 -15.04 11.00
C LEU A 37 -8.72 -16.31 11.70
N GLU A 38 -8.58 -16.38 13.02
CA GLU A 38 -8.83 -17.59 13.82
C GLU A 38 -10.28 -18.08 13.72
N PRO A 39 -11.32 -17.23 13.81
CA PRO A 39 -12.69 -17.72 13.65
C PRO A 39 -12.98 -18.30 12.27
N GLY A 40 -12.14 -17.95 11.26
CA GLY A 40 -12.20 -18.52 9.92
C GLY A 40 -11.39 -19.80 9.75
N GLY A 41 -10.65 -20.23 10.79
CA GLY A 41 -9.75 -21.39 10.74
C GLY A 41 -8.37 -21.08 10.17
N ARG A 42 -7.99 -19.78 10.00
CA ARG A 42 -6.66 -19.36 9.53
C ARG A 42 -5.75 -19.06 10.70
N GLN A 43 -4.49 -19.52 10.60
CA GLN A 43 -3.44 -19.27 11.60
C GLN A 43 -2.49 -18.13 11.19
N VAL A 44 -2.38 -17.86 9.88
CA VAL A 44 -1.48 -16.88 9.32
C VAL A 44 -2.21 -15.90 8.42
N ASN A 45 -1.63 -14.69 8.26
CA ASN A 45 -2.15 -13.72 7.32
C ASN A 45 -1.96 -14.24 5.89
N PRO A 46 -3.02 -14.30 5.05
CA PRO A 46 -2.89 -14.76 3.67
C PRO A 46 -1.99 -13.88 2.80
N ALA A 47 -1.68 -12.65 3.22
CA ALA A 47 -0.65 -11.83 2.58
C ALA A 47 0.79 -12.25 2.95
N GLY A 48 0.97 -13.35 3.69
CA GLY A 48 2.27 -13.89 4.07
C GLY A 48 2.92 -13.16 5.25
N LYS A 49 4.24 -13.33 5.38
CA LYS A 49 5.05 -12.72 6.43
C LYS A 49 5.09 -11.20 6.31
N ALA A 50 4.92 -10.51 7.43
CA ALA A 50 5.02 -9.05 7.50
C ALA A 50 6.47 -8.55 7.55
N PHE A 51 6.79 -7.57 6.70
CA PHE A 51 8.06 -6.84 6.67
C PHE A 51 7.78 -5.37 7.00
N ASN A 52 7.84 -5.01 8.30
CA ASN A 52 7.49 -3.69 8.81
C ASN A 52 8.56 -3.12 9.78
N GLN A 53 9.80 -3.64 9.71
CA GLN A 53 10.86 -3.25 10.65
C GLN A 53 11.61 -1.99 10.20
N LYS A 54 11.65 -1.72 8.89
CA LYS A 54 12.31 -0.54 8.36
C LYS A 54 11.39 0.66 8.46
N ASN A 55 11.94 1.74 9.01
CA ASN A 55 11.22 2.99 9.20
C ASN A 55 12.04 4.15 8.66
N ARG A 56 11.36 5.19 8.20
CA ARG A 56 11.94 6.46 7.78
C ARG A 56 11.24 7.65 8.47
N LYS A 57 11.89 8.79 8.49
CA LYS A 57 11.25 10.02 8.95
C LYS A 57 10.19 10.43 7.92
N PRO A 58 8.90 10.54 8.31
CA PRO A 58 7.87 10.97 7.38
C PRO A 58 8.06 12.42 6.95
N ALA A 59 7.72 12.73 5.70
CA ALA A 59 7.78 14.09 5.18
C ALA A 59 6.73 15.00 5.83
N PHE A 60 5.57 14.43 6.19
CA PHE A 60 4.45 15.13 6.81
C PHE A 60 3.89 14.30 7.97
N LYS A 61 3.17 14.98 8.88
CA LYS A 61 2.77 14.41 10.16
C LYS A 61 1.87 13.16 10.05
N GLN A 62 1.00 13.09 9.05
CA GLN A 62 0.05 11.98 8.86
C GLN A 62 0.60 10.83 8.01
N ILE A 63 1.69 11.03 7.30
CA ILE A 63 2.37 9.96 6.58
C ILE A 63 3.03 9.01 7.58
N ARG A 64 2.89 7.72 7.35
CA ARG A 64 3.48 6.69 8.20
C ARG A 64 5.01 6.73 8.14
N SER A 65 5.63 6.35 9.25
CA SER A 65 7.08 6.16 9.31
C SER A 65 7.55 4.88 8.62
N THR A 66 6.65 3.97 8.27
CA THR A 66 7.01 2.73 7.57
C THR A 66 7.73 3.05 6.26
N ASP A 67 8.94 2.53 6.11
CA ASP A 67 9.65 2.59 4.84
C ASP A 67 9.27 1.38 4.00
N TYR A 68 8.24 1.54 3.18
CA TYR A 68 7.66 0.44 2.39
C TYR A 68 8.66 -0.15 1.40
N ALA A 69 9.43 0.70 0.71
CA ALA A 69 10.43 0.25 -0.25
C ALA A 69 11.60 -0.48 0.43
N ALA A 70 12.10 0.03 1.55
CA ALA A 70 13.15 -0.64 2.30
C ALA A 70 12.69 -1.98 2.91
N ASN A 71 11.42 -2.09 3.30
CA ASN A 71 10.84 -3.36 3.75
C ASN A 71 10.66 -4.34 2.58
N PHE A 72 10.30 -3.88 1.40
CA PHE A 72 10.27 -4.70 0.20
C PHE A 72 11.68 -5.18 -0.18
N GLN A 73 12.67 -4.30 -0.13
CA GLN A 73 14.07 -4.68 -0.35
C GLN A 73 14.53 -5.75 0.66
N GLU A 74 14.16 -5.61 1.93
CA GLU A 74 14.49 -6.61 2.96
C GLU A 74 13.86 -7.98 2.66
N PHE A 75 12.61 -7.99 2.16
CA PHE A 75 11.99 -9.23 1.68
C PHE A 75 12.79 -9.83 0.52
N LEU A 76 13.08 -9.07 -0.52
CA LEU A 76 13.82 -9.52 -1.69
C LEU A 76 15.22 -10.05 -1.33
N ASN A 77 15.89 -9.44 -0.36
CA ASN A 77 17.22 -9.86 0.10
C ASN A 77 17.22 -11.20 0.86
N GLN A 78 16.06 -11.63 1.37
CA GLN A 78 15.92 -12.92 2.04
C GLN A 78 15.60 -14.07 1.08
N LEU A 79 15.32 -13.77 -0.19
CA LEU A 79 14.99 -14.79 -1.19
C LEU A 79 16.24 -15.38 -1.83
N PRO A 80 16.24 -16.69 -2.11
CA PRO A 80 17.14 -17.28 -3.10
C PRO A 80 16.99 -16.58 -4.46
N SER A 81 18.06 -16.56 -5.24
CA SER A 81 18.11 -15.80 -6.52
C SER A 81 17.10 -16.25 -7.58
N ASP A 82 16.63 -17.49 -7.48
CA ASP A 82 15.72 -18.14 -8.43
C ASP A 82 14.30 -18.36 -7.86
N GLN A 83 14.05 -17.87 -6.65
CA GLN A 83 12.74 -18.03 -6.00
C GLN A 83 11.73 -17.02 -6.53
N PRO A 84 10.63 -17.46 -7.17
CA PRO A 84 9.57 -16.55 -7.53
C PRO A 84 8.88 -15.99 -6.29
N PHE A 85 8.31 -14.80 -6.41
CA PHE A 85 7.68 -14.15 -5.26
C PHE A 85 6.35 -13.46 -5.62
N CYS A 86 5.54 -13.25 -4.59
CA CYS A 86 4.40 -12.36 -4.60
C CYS A 86 4.47 -11.47 -3.36
N PHE A 87 4.61 -10.16 -3.56
CA PHE A 87 4.71 -9.21 -2.48
C PHE A 87 3.55 -8.22 -2.50
N TRP A 88 2.87 -8.07 -1.37
CA TRP A 88 1.80 -7.11 -1.18
C TRP A 88 2.35 -5.83 -0.53
N LEU A 89 2.45 -4.76 -1.30
CA LEU A 89 2.86 -3.44 -0.84
C LEU A 89 1.62 -2.63 -0.46
N GLY A 90 1.15 -2.81 0.78
CA GLY A 90 -0.10 -2.24 1.28
C GLY A 90 0.13 -0.95 2.06
N THR A 91 0.28 0.18 1.39
CA THR A 91 0.44 1.45 2.08
C THR A 91 -0.80 1.82 2.90
N SER A 92 -0.63 2.64 3.91
CA SER A 92 -1.75 3.25 4.62
C SER A 92 -2.30 4.45 3.87
N GLU A 93 -1.45 5.12 3.13
CA GLU A 93 -1.79 6.27 2.30
C GLU A 93 -2.50 5.81 1.02
N PRO A 94 -3.49 6.56 0.55
CA PRO A 94 -3.98 7.86 1.03
C PRO A 94 -5.20 7.75 1.97
N HIS A 95 -5.19 6.89 3.00
CA HIS A 95 -6.27 6.80 3.97
C HIS A 95 -6.44 8.12 4.72
N ARG A 96 -7.70 8.57 4.88
CA ARG A 96 -8.02 9.83 5.54
C ARG A 96 -7.37 9.97 6.93
N GLY A 97 -7.00 11.18 7.23
CA GLY A 97 -6.24 11.68 8.34
C GLY A 97 -5.15 12.62 7.81
N PHE A 98 -5.45 13.36 6.70
CA PHE A 98 -4.50 14.24 6.02
C PHE A 98 -4.06 15.40 6.92
N GLN A 99 -2.82 15.85 6.76
CA GLN A 99 -2.35 17.05 7.44
C GLN A 99 -3.00 18.28 6.81
N PRO A 100 -3.85 19.05 7.55
CA PRO A 100 -4.54 20.20 6.99
C PRO A 100 -3.56 21.23 6.43
N GLY A 101 -3.80 21.68 5.19
CA GLY A 101 -3.02 22.71 4.50
C GLY A 101 -1.73 22.21 3.84
N VAL A 102 -1.39 20.92 3.94
CA VAL A 102 -0.16 20.37 3.35
C VAL A 102 -0.14 20.51 1.82
N GLY A 103 -1.29 20.40 1.16
CA GLY A 103 -1.40 20.59 -0.28
C GLY A 103 -0.93 21.97 -0.73
N LYS A 104 -1.31 23.02 -0.01
CA LYS A 104 -0.81 24.39 -0.28
C LYS A 104 0.67 24.55 0.05
N LEU A 105 1.13 23.94 1.14
CA LEU A 105 2.56 23.98 1.51
C LEU A 105 3.45 23.32 0.45
N THR A 106 2.93 22.34 -0.30
CA THR A 106 3.61 21.69 -1.43
C THR A 106 3.40 22.42 -2.76
N GLY A 107 2.83 23.62 -2.75
CA GLY A 107 2.68 24.46 -3.93
C GLY A 107 1.46 24.13 -4.82
N LYS A 108 0.54 23.30 -4.35
CA LYS A 108 -0.68 22.97 -5.09
C LYS A 108 -1.67 24.14 -5.07
N ASP A 109 -2.29 24.39 -6.22
CA ASP A 109 -3.22 25.51 -6.45
C ASP A 109 -4.68 25.06 -6.30
N PRO A 110 -5.42 25.58 -5.30
CA PRO A 110 -6.85 25.29 -5.14
C PRO A 110 -7.71 25.63 -6.36
N ALA A 111 -7.29 26.61 -7.18
CA ALA A 111 -8.04 26.99 -8.37
C ALA A 111 -8.03 25.89 -9.46
N LYS A 112 -7.05 24.98 -9.42
CA LYS A 112 -6.92 23.87 -10.37
C LYS A 112 -7.68 22.62 -9.94
N VAL A 113 -8.26 22.61 -8.74
CA VAL A 113 -9.01 21.46 -8.24
C VAL A 113 -10.34 21.34 -8.98
N VAL A 114 -10.61 20.16 -9.54
CA VAL A 114 -11.93 19.78 -10.03
C VAL A 114 -12.67 19.08 -8.91
N VAL A 115 -13.64 19.78 -8.30
CA VAL A 115 -14.43 19.21 -7.20
C VAL A 115 -15.48 18.25 -7.77
N PRO A 116 -15.54 16.97 -7.30
CA PRO A 116 -16.61 16.06 -7.71
C PRO A 116 -18.00 16.63 -7.41
N PRO A 117 -19.00 16.43 -8.28
CA PRO A 117 -20.31 17.08 -8.16
C PRO A 117 -21.11 16.66 -6.90
N ILE A 118 -20.69 15.62 -6.21
CA ILE A 118 -21.28 15.19 -4.93
C ILE A 118 -20.85 16.03 -3.74
N PHE A 119 -19.84 16.88 -3.90
CA PHE A 119 -19.33 17.77 -2.84
C PHE A 119 -19.64 19.25 -3.16
N PRO A 120 -19.82 20.09 -2.14
CA PRO A 120 -19.93 21.53 -2.35
C PRO A 120 -18.59 22.10 -2.81
N ASP A 121 -18.61 22.86 -3.90
CA ASP A 121 -17.42 23.55 -4.39
C ASP A 121 -17.14 24.80 -3.55
N ASN A 122 -16.24 24.66 -2.59
CA ASN A 122 -15.78 25.74 -1.72
C ASN A 122 -14.30 25.53 -1.34
N ASN A 123 -13.71 26.53 -0.71
CA ASN A 123 -12.30 26.51 -0.33
C ASN A 123 -11.94 25.38 0.66
N ILE A 124 -12.86 24.95 1.50
CA ILE A 124 -12.60 23.87 2.47
C ILE A 124 -12.42 22.55 1.71
N VAL A 125 -13.37 22.22 0.83
CA VAL A 125 -13.31 20.98 0.03
C VAL A 125 -12.14 21.01 -0.92
N ARG A 126 -11.87 22.12 -1.59
CA ARG A 126 -10.69 22.25 -2.48
C ARG A 126 -9.38 21.99 -1.74
N ASN A 127 -9.21 22.55 -0.55
CA ASN A 127 -8.01 22.33 0.25
C ASN A 127 -7.90 20.88 0.75
N ASP A 128 -9.00 20.27 1.18
CA ASP A 128 -9.01 18.88 1.61
C ASP A 128 -8.62 17.92 0.46
N ILE A 129 -9.08 18.19 -0.76
CA ILE A 129 -8.67 17.46 -1.96
C ILE A 129 -7.16 17.64 -2.22
N LEU A 130 -6.62 18.84 -2.05
CA LEU A 130 -5.19 19.06 -2.23
C LEU A 130 -4.35 18.32 -1.18
N ASP A 131 -4.83 18.25 0.06
CA ASP A 131 -4.17 17.51 1.14
C ASP A 131 -4.17 16.00 0.84
N TYR A 132 -5.28 15.45 0.34
CA TYR A 132 -5.37 14.09 -0.16
C TYR A 132 -4.36 13.81 -1.29
N LEU A 133 -4.24 14.71 -2.26
CA LEU A 133 -3.33 14.54 -3.40
C LEU A 133 -1.86 14.45 -2.98
N VAL A 134 -1.46 15.04 -1.85
CA VAL A 134 -0.09 14.89 -1.32
C VAL A 134 0.16 13.43 -0.90
N GLU A 135 -0.81 12.77 -0.32
CA GLU A 135 -0.67 11.36 0.04
C GLU A 135 -0.74 10.43 -1.17
N VAL A 136 -1.49 10.79 -2.20
CA VAL A 136 -1.46 10.07 -3.50
C VAL A 136 -0.09 10.18 -4.15
N GLU A 137 0.52 11.38 -4.16
CA GLU A 137 1.90 11.56 -4.67
C GLU A 137 2.93 10.78 -3.84
N TYR A 138 2.72 10.71 -2.53
CA TYR A 138 3.55 9.88 -1.68
C TYR A 138 3.43 8.40 -2.04
N PHE A 139 2.21 7.88 -2.22
CA PHE A 139 1.97 6.51 -2.69
C PHE A 139 2.65 6.26 -4.05
N ASP A 140 2.49 7.17 -4.99
CA ASP A 140 3.14 7.09 -6.31
C ASP A 140 4.67 6.99 -6.18
N SER A 141 5.27 7.80 -5.30
CA SER A 141 6.71 7.74 -5.03
C SER A 141 7.16 6.38 -4.46
N VAL A 142 6.34 5.79 -3.58
CA VAL A 142 6.63 4.45 -3.01
C VAL A 142 6.57 3.37 -4.09
N VAL A 143 5.61 3.46 -5.01
CA VAL A 143 5.53 2.56 -6.18
C VAL A 143 6.76 2.75 -7.07
N GLY A 144 7.16 3.99 -7.33
CA GLY A 144 8.39 4.30 -8.08
C GLY A 144 9.65 3.70 -7.45
N ASP A 145 9.80 3.84 -6.13
CA ASP A 145 10.92 3.24 -5.38
C ASP A 145 10.93 1.71 -5.50
N ALA A 146 9.76 1.06 -5.44
CA ALA A 146 9.64 -0.39 -5.59
C ALA A 146 10.00 -0.85 -7.02
N ILE A 147 9.58 -0.12 -8.04
CA ILE A 147 9.94 -0.38 -9.45
C ILE A 147 11.45 -0.24 -9.64
N ALA A 148 12.06 0.81 -9.12
CA ALA A 148 13.51 1.02 -9.21
C ALA A 148 14.33 -0.11 -8.54
N LEU A 149 13.82 -0.67 -7.44
CA LEU A 149 14.43 -1.86 -6.82
C LEU A 149 14.40 -3.08 -7.74
N LEU A 150 13.26 -3.35 -8.40
CA LEU A 150 13.13 -4.45 -9.36
C LEU A 150 14.03 -4.25 -10.59
N GLU A 151 14.11 -3.01 -11.09
CA GLU A 151 14.99 -2.66 -12.20
C GLU A 151 16.47 -2.89 -11.84
N THR A 152 16.90 -2.41 -10.65
CA THR A 152 18.27 -2.59 -10.17
C THR A 152 18.64 -4.06 -10.01
N ARG A 153 17.68 -4.93 -9.70
CA ARG A 153 17.87 -6.38 -9.59
C ARG A 153 17.76 -7.12 -10.93
N GLY A 154 17.36 -6.43 -12.00
CA GLY A 154 17.10 -7.05 -13.31
C GLY A 154 15.86 -7.93 -13.35
N GLU A 155 14.91 -7.71 -12.43
CA GLU A 155 13.69 -8.51 -12.27
C GLU A 155 12.44 -7.82 -12.83
N LEU A 156 12.54 -6.55 -13.24
CA LEU A 156 11.39 -5.74 -13.66
C LEU A 156 10.65 -6.36 -14.85
N ASP A 157 11.38 -6.80 -15.88
CA ASP A 157 10.79 -7.37 -17.10
C ASP A 157 10.08 -8.71 -16.88
N ASN A 158 10.37 -9.38 -15.75
CA ASN A 158 9.75 -10.66 -15.36
C ASN A 158 8.79 -10.51 -14.17
N THR A 159 8.37 -9.30 -13.84
CA THR A 159 7.48 -9.03 -12.71
C THR A 159 6.16 -8.41 -13.18
N LEU A 160 5.05 -9.07 -12.87
CA LEU A 160 3.72 -8.46 -13.03
C LEU A 160 3.48 -7.48 -11.89
N ILE A 161 3.30 -6.20 -12.23
CA ILE A 161 2.98 -5.13 -11.28
C ILE A 161 1.50 -4.79 -11.40
N VAL A 162 0.78 -4.88 -10.29
CA VAL A 162 -0.64 -4.50 -10.20
C VAL A 162 -0.77 -3.35 -9.20
N VAL A 163 -1.20 -2.19 -9.67
CA VAL A 163 -1.51 -1.02 -8.83
C VAL A 163 -3.02 -0.88 -8.74
N THR A 164 -3.53 -0.88 -7.52
CA THR A 164 -4.97 -0.83 -7.26
C THR A 164 -5.29 -0.12 -5.96
N SER A 165 -6.57 0.16 -5.74
CA SER A 165 -7.12 0.70 -4.50
C SER A 165 -8.31 -0.14 -4.07
N ASP A 166 -8.59 -0.21 -2.78
CA ASP A 166 -9.77 -0.89 -2.23
C ASP A 166 -11.06 -0.11 -2.48
N HIS A 167 -10.96 1.22 -2.53
CA HIS A 167 -12.04 2.14 -2.88
C HIS A 167 -11.45 3.51 -3.26
N GLY A 168 -12.30 4.44 -3.72
CA GLY A 168 -11.92 5.82 -3.97
C GLY A 168 -12.06 6.73 -2.74
N MET A 169 -11.88 8.03 -2.97
CA MET A 169 -12.09 9.09 -1.99
C MET A 169 -13.59 9.33 -1.72
#